data_63499215ca0d63bb38e1ed9b25a094af
#
_entry.id   63499215ca0d63bb38e1ed9b25a094af
#
_cell.length_a   1.000
_cell.length_b   1.000
_cell.length_c   1.000
_cell.angle_alpha   90.00
_cell.angle_beta   90.00
_cell.angle_gamma   90.00
#
_symmetry.space_group_name_H-M   'P 1'
#
loop_
_entity.id
_entity.type
_entity.pdbx_description
1 polymer ?
#
loop_
_entity_poly.entity_id
_entity_poly.type
_entity_poly.pdbx_seq_one_letter_code
_entity_poly.pdbx_strand_id
1 'polypeptide(L)'
;MSVIVLALCIVMITLSGCDVAKNRCPGNVRNVAAGFADPQDSTRTKVWWFHGETETTREGITADLEAYRRAGVGGVVYYDQVHNKKTPGAFEAMSPEWWDMLIFSAREAERLGLTFECHVSNGYVAGGPWVTPDMGMQRLTSTDTSVVGGRRGGLKLPVPKSSYYKDVA
;
A
#
# COMPACT_ATOMS: atom_id res chain seq x y z
N MET A 1 -53.36 14.30 -15.44
CA MET A 1 -52.10 13.57 -15.60
C MET A 1 -52.42 12.09 -15.61
N SER A 2 -52.26 11.53 -16.79
CA SER A 2 -52.86 10.25 -17.16
C SER A 2 -52.18 9.05 -16.49
N VAL A 3 -52.99 8.04 -16.15
CA VAL A 3 -52.61 6.72 -15.65
C VAL A 3 -51.49 6.07 -16.49
N ILE A 4 -51.39 6.44 -17.76
CA ILE A 4 -50.36 5.98 -18.70
C ILE A 4 -48.94 6.47 -18.31
N VAL A 5 -48.79 7.67 -17.75
CA VAL A 5 -47.47 8.21 -17.33
C VAL A 5 -46.99 7.49 -16.08
N LEU A 6 -47.90 7.10 -15.18
CA LEU A 6 -47.53 6.35 -13.97
C LEU A 6 -47.10 4.91 -14.30
N ALA A 7 -47.74 4.29 -15.28
CA ALA A 7 -47.41 2.95 -15.76
C ALA A 7 -46.03 2.94 -16.46
N LEU A 8 -45.68 3.98 -17.24
CA LEU A 8 -44.33 4.09 -17.85
C LEU A 8 -43.20 4.29 -16.82
N CYS A 9 -43.46 5.05 -15.75
CA CYS A 9 -42.49 5.23 -14.68
C CYS A 9 -42.21 3.94 -13.89
N ILE A 10 -43.25 3.11 -13.67
CA ILE A 10 -43.12 1.84 -12.98
C ILE A 10 -42.34 0.82 -13.83
N VAL A 11 -42.53 0.81 -15.14
CA VAL A 11 -41.79 -0.05 -16.07
C VAL A 11 -40.31 0.36 -16.18
N MET A 12 -40.01 1.67 -16.12
CA MET A 12 -38.61 2.12 -16.13
C MET A 12 -37.86 1.80 -14.83
N ILE A 13 -38.54 1.76 -13.69
CA ILE A 13 -37.91 1.43 -12.39
C ILE A 13 -37.63 -0.08 -12.30
N THR A 14 -38.40 -0.92 -12.95
CA THR A 14 -38.18 -2.37 -12.95
C THR A 14 -37.08 -2.83 -13.91
N LEU A 15 -36.67 -2.00 -14.89
CA LEU A 15 -35.58 -2.33 -15.83
C LEU A 15 -34.20 -1.88 -15.36
N SER A 16 -34.11 -0.98 -14.38
CA SER A 16 -32.83 -0.48 -13.86
C SER A 16 -32.28 -1.27 -12.65
N GLY A 17 -32.96 -2.29 -12.20
CA GLY A 17 -32.66 -3.01 -10.94
C GLY A 17 -31.88 -4.30 -11.07
N CYS A 18 -31.40 -4.69 -12.25
CA CYS A 18 -30.91 -6.08 -12.44
C CYS A 18 -29.47 -6.29 -12.88
N ASP A 19 -28.65 -5.25 -13.04
CA ASP A 19 -27.28 -5.46 -13.52
C ASP A 19 -26.20 -5.49 -12.44
N VAL A 20 -26.52 -5.15 -11.19
CA VAL A 20 -25.54 -5.23 -10.07
C VAL A 20 -25.38 -6.68 -9.54
N ALA A 21 -26.33 -7.55 -9.81
CA ALA A 21 -26.29 -8.93 -9.32
C ALA A 21 -25.55 -9.90 -10.26
N LYS A 22 -25.27 -9.53 -11.49
CA LYS A 22 -24.59 -10.41 -12.48
C LYS A 22 -23.08 -10.47 -12.34
N ASN A 23 -22.46 -9.59 -11.58
CA ASN A 23 -21.02 -9.62 -11.31
C ASN A 23 -20.64 -10.32 -9.99
N ARG A 24 -21.59 -10.97 -9.34
CA ARG A 24 -21.30 -11.84 -8.19
C ARG A 24 -21.20 -13.28 -8.68
N CYS A 25 -19.96 -13.78 -8.73
CA CYS A 25 -19.56 -15.16 -8.99
C CYS A 25 -19.93 -15.69 -10.39
N PRO A 26 -19.11 -15.49 -11.40
CA PRO A 26 -19.12 -16.38 -12.54
C PRO A 26 -18.39 -17.69 -12.20
N GLY A 27 -18.67 -18.27 -11.05
CA GLY A 27 -18.21 -19.58 -10.66
C GLY A 27 -19.31 -20.60 -10.93
N ASN A 28 -19.32 -21.17 -12.14
CA ASN A 28 -20.03 -22.40 -12.35
C ASN A 28 -19.40 -23.45 -11.45
N VAL A 29 -20.04 -23.77 -10.32
CA VAL A 29 -19.61 -24.73 -9.29
C VAL A 29 -19.27 -26.12 -9.91
N ARG A 30 -19.67 -26.35 -11.15
CA ARG A 30 -19.39 -27.59 -11.90
C ARG A 30 -17.93 -27.78 -12.32
N ASN A 31 -17.06 -26.81 -12.11
CA ASN A 31 -15.67 -26.91 -12.55
C ASN A 31 -14.65 -26.53 -11.45
N VAL A 32 -14.99 -26.75 -10.18
CA VAL A 32 -14.10 -26.45 -9.04
C VAL A 32 -12.77 -27.21 -9.16
N ALA A 33 -12.80 -28.47 -9.59
CA ALA A 33 -11.59 -29.28 -9.74
C ALA A 33 -10.65 -28.73 -10.82
N ALA A 34 -11.19 -28.29 -11.96
CA ALA A 34 -10.38 -27.68 -13.01
C ALA A 34 -9.83 -26.30 -12.59
N GLY A 35 -10.66 -25.47 -11.92
CA GLY A 35 -10.22 -24.19 -11.38
C GLY A 35 -9.20 -24.31 -10.25
N PHE A 36 -9.20 -25.44 -9.52
CA PHE A 36 -8.17 -25.74 -8.54
C PHE A 36 -6.86 -26.21 -9.19
N ALA A 37 -6.95 -27.01 -10.25
CA ALA A 37 -5.80 -27.51 -10.98
C ALA A 37 -5.07 -26.39 -11.77
N ASP A 38 -5.83 -25.45 -12.33
CA ASP A 38 -5.32 -24.28 -13.05
C ASP A 38 -6.08 -23.02 -12.60
N PRO A 39 -5.67 -22.40 -11.48
CA PRO A 39 -6.34 -21.23 -10.94
C PRO A 39 -6.08 -20.00 -11.83
N GLN A 40 -7.06 -19.10 -11.86
CA GLN A 40 -6.92 -17.81 -12.52
C GLN A 40 -5.78 -17.00 -11.89
N ASP A 41 -5.07 -16.18 -12.67
CA ASP A 41 -3.93 -15.39 -12.20
C ASP A 41 -4.29 -14.50 -11.00
N SER A 42 -5.52 -13.97 -10.94
CA SER A 42 -6.03 -13.17 -9.82
C SER A 42 -6.16 -13.92 -8.49
N THR A 43 -6.19 -15.25 -8.53
CA THR A 43 -6.31 -16.12 -7.34
C THR A 43 -5.00 -16.84 -6.99
N ARG A 44 -3.97 -16.67 -7.81
CA ARG A 44 -2.63 -17.22 -7.55
C ARG A 44 -1.95 -16.48 -6.42
N THR A 45 -1.03 -17.17 -5.74
CA THR A 45 -0.18 -16.58 -4.70
C THR A 45 0.63 -15.43 -5.26
N LYS A 46 0.73 -14.36 -4.48
CA LYS A 46 1.69 -13.28 -4.69
C LYS A 46 2.85 -13.45 -3.72
N VAL A 47 4.04 -13.04 -4.12
CA VAL A 47 5.24 -13.11 -3.30
C VAL A 47 5.69 -11.74 -2.84
N TRP A 48 6.17 -11.63 -1.63
CA TRP A 48 6.88 -10.45 -1.15
C TRP A 48 8.24 -10.44 -1.79
N TRP A 49 8.52 -9.44 -2.58
CA TRP A 49 9.74 -9.31 -3.35
C TRP A 49 10.58 -8.18 -2.79
N PHE A 50 11.57 -8.56 -1.98
CA PHE A 50 12.41 -7.64 -1.23
C PHE A 50 13.50 -7.04 -2.07
N HIS A 51 13.68 -5.73 -1.93
CA HIS A 51 14.72 -4.94 -2.55
C HIS A 51 15.48 -4.12 -1.50
N GLY A 52 16.73 -3.72 -1.83
CA GLY A 52 17.54 -2.82 -0.99
C GLY A 52 18.55 -3.51 -0.08
N GLU A 53 18.51 -4.82 0.08
CA GLU A 53 19.52 -5.58 0.82
C GLU A 53 20.59 -6.22 -0.09
N THR A 54 20.33 -6.28 -1.38
CA THR A 54 21.23 -6.80 -2.41
C THR A 54 21.30 -5.84 -3.58
N GLU A 55 22.27 -6.04 -4.45
CA GLU A 55 22.37 -5.31 -5.71
C GLU A 55 21.10 -5.56 -6.57
N THR A 56 20.46 -4.48 -6.99
CA THR A 56 19.29 -4.53 -7.85
C THR A 56 19.71 -4.14 -9.27
N THR A 57 19.58 -5.06 -10.22
CA THR A 57 19.87 -4.84 -11.64
C THR A 57 18.65 -5.13 -12.49
N ARG A 58 18.59 -4.59 -13.71
CA ARG A 58 17.49 -4.88 -14.64
C ARG A 58 17.46 -6.35 -15.05
N GLU A 59 18.63 -6.95 -15.23
CA GLU A 59 18.79 -8.36 -15.55
C GLU A 59 18.30 -9.25 -14.40
N GLY A 60 18.64 -8.90 -13.15
CA GLY A 60 18.15 -9.59 -11.95
C GLY A 60 16.63 -9.49 -11.81
N ILE A 61 16.06 -8.30 -11.98
CA ILE A 61 14.61 -8.06 -11.98
C ILE A 61 13.91 -8.96 -13.03
N THR A 62 14.39 -8.96 -14.25
CA THR A 62 13.82 -9.80 -15.31
C THR A 62 13.92 -11.28 -14.97
N ALA A 63 15.08 -11.75 -14.51
CA ALA A 63 15.28 -13.16 -14.15
C ALA A 63 14.36 -13.62 -13.01
N ASP A 64 14.21 -12.81 -11.97
CA ASP A 64 13.32 -13.09 -10.84
C ASP A 64 11.85 -13.19 -11.29
N LEU A 65 11.36 -12.20 -12.02
CA LEU A 65 9.97 -12.17 -12.48
C LEU A 65 9.66 -13.31 -13.44
N GLU A 66 10.58 -13.66 -14.32
CA GLU A 66 10.45 -14.84 -15.19
C GLU A 66 10.43 -16.15 -14.37
N ALA A 67 11.26 -16.24 -13.32
CA ALA A 67 11.24 -17.40 -12.44
C ALA A 67 9.91 -17.51 -11.68
N TYR A 68 9.37 -16.41 -11.17
CA TYR A 68 8.05 -16.39 -10.53
C TYR A 68 6.93 -16.80 -11.50
N ARG A 69 6.97 -16.29 -12.73
CA ARG A 69 5.97 -16.69 -13.74
C ARG A 69 6.06 -18.18 -14.06
N ARG A 70 7.26 -18.74 -14.21
CA ARG A 70 7.48 -20.19 -14.43
C ARG A 70 7.00 -21.02 -13.24
N ALA A 71 7.15 -20.52 -12.03
CA ALA A 71 6.67 -21.19 -10.80
C ALA A 71 5.15 -21.09 -10.60
N GLY A 72 4.42 -20.39 -11.48
CA GLY A 72 2.96 -20.24 -11.36
C GLY A 72 2.51 -19.19 -10.36
N VAL A 73 3.39 -18.28 -9.96
CA VAL A 73 3.07 -17.11 -9.13
C VAL A 73 2.20 -16.13 -9.92
N GLY A 74 1.18 -15.56 -9.29
CA GLY A 74 0.25 -14.61 -9.92
C GLY A 74 0.69 -13.15 -9.86
N GLY A 75 1.66 -12.84 -9.00
CA GLY A 75 2.14 -11.47 -8.87
C GLY A 75 3.18 -11.28 -7.79
N VAL A 76 3.64 -10.05 -7.67
CA VAL A 76 4.65 -9.65 -6.69
C VAL A 76 4.19 -8.44 -5.89
N VAL A 77 4.61 -8.37 -4.64
CA VAL A 77 4.53 -7.17 -3.80
C VAL A 77 5.95 -6.63 -3.68
N TYR A 78 6.25 -5.59 -4.46
CA TYR A 78 7.53 -4.91 -4.40
C TYR A 78 7.70 -4.28 -3.02
N TYR A 79 8.69 -4.73 -2.30
CA TYR A 79 8.94 -4.33 -0.94
C TYR A 79 10.34 -3.77 -0.79
N ASP A 80 10.42 -2.49 -0.52
CA ASP A 80 11.69 -1.80 -0.35
C ASP A 80 12.15 -1.83 1.11
N GLN A 81 13.41 -2.20 1.34
CA GLN A 81 13.98 -2.31 2.67
C GLN A 81 15.44 -1.85 2.67
N VAL A 82 15.65 -0.60 2.26
CA VAL A 82 16.98 0.00 2.26
C VAL A 82 17.34 0.45 3.67
N HIS A 83 17.81 -0.46 4.49
CA HIS A 83 18.27 -0.15 5.85
C HIS A 83 19.68 0.37 5.91
N ASN A 84 20.48 0.11 4.87
CA ASN A 84 21.90 0.38 4.94
C ASN A 84 22.43 0.97 3.63
N LYS A 85 22.80 2.25 3.67
CA LYS A 85 23.47 2.95 2.55
C LYS A 85 24.78 2.27 2.07
N LYS A 86 25.23 1.21 2.75
CA LYS A 86 26.46 0.48 2.44
C LYS A 86 26.24 -0.76 1.57
N THR A 87 25.00 -1.13 1.28
CA THR A 87 24.73 -2.25 0.38
C THR A 87 25.08 -1.83 -1.05
N PRO A 88 26.06 -2.46 -1.69
CA PRO A 88 26.40 -2.16 -3.08
C PRO A 88 25.18 -2.36 -3.98
N GLY A 89 24.93 -1.39 -4.88
CA GLY A 89 23.80 -1.46 -5.82
C GLY A 89 22.41 -1.23 -5.22
N ALA A 90 22.30 -0.90 -3.94
CA ALA A 90 21.04 -0.43 -3.35
C ALA A 90 20.82 1.04 -3.69
N PHE A 91 19.66 1.36 -4.23
CA PHE A 91 19.27 2.73 -4.53
C PHE A 91 18.65 3.41 -3.30
N GLU A 92 18.93 4.67 -3.12
CA GLU A 92 18.23 5.46 -2.10
C GLU A 92 16.77 5.57 -2.47
N ALA A 93 15.88 5.21 -1.54
CA ALA A 93 14.44 5.29 -1.76
C ALA A 93 14.02 6.70 -2.21
N MET A 94 13.13 6.78 -3.20
CA MET A 94 12.65 8.00 -3.84
C MET A 94 13.70 8.73 -4.69
N SER A 95 14.91 8.19 -4.89
CA SER A 95 15.86 8.73 -5.87
C SER A 95 15.39 8.51 -7.31
N PRO A 96 15.90 9.27 -8.30
CA PRO A 96 15.59 9.03 -9.71
C PRO A 96 15.88 7.60 -10.17
N GLU A 97 16.99 7.02 -9.72
CA GLU A 97 17.41 5.66 -10.03
C GLU A 97 16.45 4.64 -9.44
N TRP A 98 15.98 4.87 -8.23
CA TRP A 98 14.97 4.04 -7.58
C TRP A 98 13.65 4.05 -8.36
N TRP A 99 13.18 5.23 -8.78
CA TRP A 99 11.97 5.35 -9.60
C TRP A 99 12.10 4.64 -10.94
N ASP A 100 13.27 4.73 -11.57
CA ASP A 100 13.55 4.06 -12.82
C ASP A 100 13.47 2.53 -12.70
N MET A 101 14.03 1.99 -11.62
CA MET A 101 13.96 0.54 -11.33
C MET A 101 12.56 0.08 -10.95
N LEU A 102 11.82 0.88 -10.19
CA LEU A 102 10.43 0.57 -9.85
C LEU A 102 9.55 0.53 -11.10
N ILE A 103 9.67 1.53 -11.98
CA ILE A 103 8.93 1.59 -13.24
C ILE A 103 9.32 0.43 -14.16
N PHE A 104 10.61 0.12 -14.23
CA PHE A 104 11.09 -1.03 -14.99
C PHE A 104 10.48 -2.34 -14.48
N SER A 105 10.49 -2.56 -13.17
CA SER A 105 9.90 -3.74 -12.52
C SER A 105 8.41 -3.89 -12.84
N ALA A 106 7.66 -2.79 -12.79
CA ALA A 106 6.25 -2.79 -13.13
C ALA A 106 5.98 -3.16 -14.60
N ARG A 107 6.79 -2.63 -15.54
CA ARG A 107 6.69 -2.96 -16.96
C ARG A 107 7.04 -4.41 -17.25
N GLU A 108 8.07 -4.94 -16.60
CA GLU A 108 8.46 -6.35 -16.74
C GLU A 108 7.37 -7.28 -16.16
N ALA A 109 6.78 -6.94 -15.02
CA ALA A 109 5.65 -7.67 -14.47
C ALA A 109 4.45 -7.68 -15.45
N GLU A 110 4.12 -6.51 -16.03
CA GLU A 110 3.08 -6.39 -17.05
C GLU A 110 3.41 -7.27 -18.28
N ARG A 111 4.64 -7.23 -18.79
CA ARG A 111 5.09 -8.08 -19.92
C ARG A 111 4.86 -9.57 -19.66
N LEU A 112 5.03 -9.99 -18.42
CA LEU A 112 4.89 -11.40 -17.99
C LEU A 112 3.47 -11.76 -17.53
N GLY A 113 2.54 -10.81 -17.51
CA GLY A 113 1.18 -11.01 -17.02
C GLY A 113 1.12 -11.25 -15.50
N LEU A 114 2.06 -10.68 -14.76
CA LEU A 114 2.08 -10.71 -13.29
C LEU A 114 1.40 -9.47 -12.72
N THR A 115 0.65 -9.63 -11.64
CA THR A 115 0.16 -8.49 -10.86
C THR A 115 1.34 -7.84 -10.15
N PHE A 116 1.46 -6.52 -10.27
CA PHE A 116 2.47 -5.73 -9.57
C PHE A 116 1.81 -4.88 -8.48
N GLU A 117 2.21 -5.07 -7.25
CA GLU A 117 1.83 -4.25 -6.12
C GLU A 117 3.08 -3.62 -5.50
N CYS A 118 2.96 -2.42 -4.97
CA CYS A 118 4.08 -1.72 -4.35
C CYS A 118 3.75 -1.38 -2.90
N HIS A 119 4.67 -1.64 -2.02
CA HIS A 119 4.62 -1.18 -0.64
C HIS A 119 4.92 0.32 -0.57
N VAL A 120 4.17 1.08 0.21
CA VAL A 120 4.26 2.54 0.29
C VAL A 120 5.25 3.05 1.34
N SER A 121 6.23 2.24 1.71
CA SER A 121 7.22 2.58 2.72
C SER A 121 8.59 2.02 2.37
N ASN A 122 9.62 2.54 3.06
CA ASN A 122 10.94 1.95 3.09
C ASN A 122 11.09 1.21 4.43
N GLY A 123 10.86 -0.09 4.42
CA GLY A 123 10.79 -0.94 5.61
C GLY A 123 9.36 -1.27 6.05
N TYR A 124 9.19 -1.73 7.28
CA TYR A 124 7.94 -2.31 7.78
C TYR A 124 6.88 -1.30 8.22
N VAL A 125 7.21 -0.04 8.31
CA VAL A 125 6.28 1.04 8.72
C VAL A 125 6.05 2.01 7.58
N ALA A 126 4.83 2.53 7.47
CA ALA A 126 4.51 3.51 6.44
C ALA A 126 5.40 4.75 6.54
N GLY A 127 5.97 5.15 5.41
CA GLY A 127 6.91 6.27 5.31
C GLY A 127 8.37 5.84 5.21
N GLY A 128 9.26 6.76 5.45
CA GLY A 128 10.71 6.58 5.35
C GLY A 128 11.47 7.81 5.82
N PRO A 129 12.77 7.93 5.51
CA PRO A 129 13.62 9.05 5.96
C PRO A 129 13.13 10.44 5.54
N TRP A 130 12.26 10.52 4.55
CA TRP A 130 11.63 11.76 4.07
C TRP A 130 10.48 12.26 4.95
N VAL A 131 9.98 11.45 5.90
CA VAL A 131 8.90 11.86 6.81
C VAL A 131 9.47 12.78 7.87
N THR A 132 9.07 14.03 7.85
CA THR A 132 9.45 15.03 8.85
C THR A 132 8.52 14.98 10.06
N PRO A 133 8.91 15.52 11.22
CA PRO A 133 8.09 15.48 12.45
C PRO A 133 6.69 16.09 12.29
N ASP A 134 6.53 17.08 11.43
CA ASP A 134 5.24 17.72 11.13
C ASP A 134 4.32 16.83 10.27
N MET A 135 4.88 15.90 9.49
CA MET A 135 4.13 14.88 8.74
C MET A 135 3.89 13.61 9.57
N GLY A 136 4.59 13.46 10.69
CA GLY A 136 4.47 12.30 11.55
C GLY A 136 3.16 12.27 12.34
N MET A 137 2.86 11.10 12.89
CA MET A 137 1.70 10.92 13.77
C MET A 137 1.84 11.80 15.01
N GLN A 138 0.78 12.53 15.33
CA GLN A 138 0.72 13.41 16.49
C GLN A 138 0.11 12.67 17.68
N ARG A 139 0.65 12.92 18.87
CA ARG A 139 0.12 12.41 20.14
C ARG A 139 -0.05 13.56 21.12
N LEU A 140 -1.24 13.67 21.71
CA LEU A 140 -1.45 14.60 22.81
C LEU A 140 -0.65 14.10 24.03
N THR A 141 0.07 15.01 24.67
CA THR A 141 0.80 14.75 25.90
C THR A 141 0.61 15.92 26.87
N SER A 142 0.86 15.69 28.14
CA SER A 142 0.78 16.72 29.18
C SER A 142 1.99 16.65 30.08
N THR A 143 2.28 17.75 30.73
CA THR A 143 3.23 17.84 31.84
C THR A 143 2.58 18.56 33.02
N ASP A 144 2.99 18.20 34.19
CA ASP A 144 2.53 18.79 35.41
C ASP A 144 3.72 19.16 36.31
N THR A 145 3.46 20.07 37.25
CA THR A 145 4.41 20.42 38.27
C THR A 145 3.68 20.84 39.55
N SER A 146 4.24 20.51 40.68
CA SER A 146 3.70 20.90 41.97
C SER A 146 4.30 22.23 42.45
N VAL A 147 3.47 23.12 42.94
CA VAL A 147 3.90 24.40 43.47
C VAL A 147 3.44 24.56 44.91
N VAL A 148 4.27 25.20 45.73
CA VAL A 148 3.88 25.56 47.08
C VAL A 148 3.12 26.89 47.01
N GLY A 149 1.90 26.91 47.55
CA GLY A 149 1.03 28.08 47.56
C GLY A 149 1.61 29.24 48.36
N GLY A 150 0.99 30.42 48.23
CA GLY A 150 1.32 31.60 49.01
C GLY A 150 2.39 32.53 48.45
N ARG A 151 2.96 32.22 47.29
CA ARG A 151 3.91 33.11 46.60
C ARG A 151 3.31 33.61 45.27
N ARG A 152 3.48 34.94 45.00
CA ARG A 152 3.22 35.49 43.66
C ARG A 152 4.49 35.38 42.82
N GLY A 153 4.42 34.76 41.67
CA GLY A 153 5.56 34.63 40.73
C GLY A 153 5.15 33.91 39.45
N GLY A 154 5.93 34.08 38.41
CA GLY A 154 5.78 33.32 37.18
C GLY A 154 6.28 31.90 37.38
N LEU A 155 5.54 30.92 36.87
CA LEU A 155 5.94 29.52 36.83
C LEU A 155 6.18 29.13 35.37
N LYS A 156 7.37 28.63 35.08
CA LYS A 156 7.64 27.98 33.80
C LYS A 156 7.32 26.49 33.91
N LEU A 157 6.32 26.05 33.19
CA LEU A 157 5.98 24.63 33.13
C LEU A 157 7.11 23.82 32.47
N PRO A 158 7.35 22.60 32.95
CA PRO A 158 8.31 21.71 32.28
C PRO A 158 7.85 21.33 30.89
N VAL A 159 8.80 21.29 29.98
CA VAL A 159 8.54 20.83 28.60
C VAL A 159 8.40 19.30 28.57
N PRO A 160 7.49 18.74 27.77
CA PRO A 160 7.40 17.30 27.59
C PRO A 160 8.75 16.70 27.18
N LYS A 161 9.07 15.50 27.67
CA LYS A 161 10.28 14.76 27.31
C LYS A 161 10.18 14.20 25.88
N SER A 162 10.03 15.08 24.91
CA SER A 162 10.00 14.74 23.49
C SER A 162 10.93 15.70 22.76
N SER A 163 11.68 15.19 21.79
CA SER A 163 12.52 16.03 20.93
C SER A 163 11.69 16.93 20.02
N TYR A 164 10.42 16.59 19.82
CA TYR A 164 9.49 17.34 18.99
C TYR A 164 8.17 17.50 19.73
N TYR A 165 7.81 18.72 20.06
CA TYR A 165 6.50 19.08 20.59
C TYR A 165 6.02 20.39 19.98
N LYS A 166 4.70 20.51 19.85
CA LYS A 166 4.04 21.74 19.44
C LYS A 166 3.08 22.12 20.56
N ASP A 167 3.17 23.35 21.04
CA ASP A 167 2.24 23.89 22.02
C ASP A 167 0.86 24.05 21.36
N VAL A 168 -0.19 23.58 22.05
CA VAL A 168 -1.58 23.65 21.57
C VAL A 168 -2.48 24.50 22.47
N ALA A 169 -1.90 25.21 23.44
CA ALA A 169 -2.61 26.13 24.30
C ALA A 169 -2.88 27.48 23.64
#